data_a0db778cde60dbb6ef288c4241302487
#
_entry.id   a0db778cde60dbb6ef288c4241302487
#
_cell.length_a   1.000
_cell.length_b   1.000
_cell.length_c   1.000
_cell.angle_alpha   90.00
_cell.angle_beta   90.00
_cell.angle_gamma   90.00
#
_symmetry.space_group_name_H-M   'P 1'
#
loop_
_entity.id
_entity.type
_entity.pdbx_description
1 polymer ?
#
loop_
_entity_poly.entity_id
_entity_poly.type
_entity_poly.pdbx_seq_one_letter_code
_entity_poly.pdbx_strand_id
1 'polypeptide(L)'
;QHYPMGGGFLAAHKDIAAIRSAKKLKLDLFYNCLLLMTKKGKDYRSGGGFVIKDNKVIDYEKFAKVGDVLIYNSKTLHGVLDIDNNIFPDIKTKKGRYIAAVTLFKW
;
A
#
# COMPACT_ATOMS: atom_id res chain seq x y z
N GLN A 1 -4.61 -4.52 6.30
CA GLN A 1 -3.63 -5.31 5.54
C GLN A 1 -2.33 -5.39 6.31
N HIS A 2 -1.74 -6.58 6.35
CA HIS A 2 -0.45 -6.86 6.96
C HIS A 2 0.52 -7.37 5.91
N TYR A 3 1.70 -6.77 5.86
CA TYR A 3 2.84 -7.22 5.04
C TYR A 3 3.94 -7.65 6.00
N PRO A 4 4.15 -8.97 6.19
CA PRO A 4 5.08 -9.49 7.20
C PRO A 4 6.53 -9.18 6.86
N MET A 5 7.37 -9.03 7.88
CA MET A 5 8.83 -9.05 7.73
C MET A 5 9.26 -10.39 7.10
N GLY A 6 10.34 -10.36 6.34
CA GLY A 6 10.81 -11.54 5.59
C GLY A 6 10.18 -11.65 4.20
N GLY A 7 9.86 -10.51 3.57
CA GLY A 7 9.48 -10.44 2.17
C GLY A 7 7.99 -10.27 1.87
N GLY A 8 7.18 -9.78 2.84
CA GLY A 8 5.80 -9.38 2.54
C GLY A 8 5.77 -8.27 1.50
N PHE A 9 5.08 -8.45 0.38
CA PHE A 9 5.06 -7.51 -0.74
C PHE A 9 3.70 -7.42 -1.44
N LEU A 10 3.57 -6.44 -2.30
CA LEU A 10 2.49 -6.34 -3.27
C LEU A 10 3.06 -5.79 -4.58
N ALA A 11 2.98 -6.58 -5.65
CA ALA A 11 3.48 -6.17 -6.95
C ALA A 11 2.83 -4.87 -7.44
N ALA A 12 3.57 -4.10 -8.23
CA ALA A 12 3.06 -2.86 -8.81
C ALA A 12 1.81 -3.14 -9.66
N HIS A 13 0.71 -2.46 -9.38
CA HIS A 13 -0.56 -2.65 -10.07
C HIS A 13 -1.42 -1.38 -10.05
N LYS A 14 -2.48 -1.41 -10.84
CA LYS A 14 -3.62 -0.49 -10.77
C LYS A 14 -4.83 -1.28 -10.29
N ASP A 15 -5.77 -0.63 -9.61
CA ASP A 15 -6.97 -1.30 -9.07
C ASP A 15 -8.02 -1.61 -10.15
N ILE A 16 -7.60 -2.26 -11.23
CA ILE A 16 -8.46 -2.53 -12.39
C ILE A 16 -9.69 -3.35 -12.03
N ALA A 17 -9.55 -4.32 -11.12
CA ALA A 17 -10.68 -5.14 -10.68
C ALA A 17 -11.73 -4.30 -9.94
N ALA A 18 -11.29 -3.41 -9.05
CA ALA A 18 -12.19 -2.48 -8.35
C ALA A 18 -12.84 -1.49 -9.32
N ILE A 19 -12.10 -0.97 -10.31
CA ILE A 19 -12.64 -0.09 -11.36
C ILE A 19 -13.71 -0.81 -12.18
N ARG A 20 -13.49 -2.08 -12.56
CA ARG A 20 -14.46 -2.88 -13.30
C ARG A 20 -15.73 -3.16 -12.48
N SER A 21 -15.57 -3.45 -11.19
CA SER A 21 -16.69 -3.68 -10.27
C SER A 21 -17.51 -2.41 -10.07
N ALA A 22 -16.86 -1.27 -9.89
CA ALA A 22 -17.52 0.03 -9.78
C ALA A 22 -18.37 0.33 -11.03
N LYS A 23 -17.81 0.12 -12.23
CA LYS A 23 -18.55 0.31 -13.48
C LYS A 23 -19.80 -0.57 -13.58
N LYS A 24 -19.73 -1.84 -13.17
CA LYS A 24 -20.90 -2.75 -13.13
C LYS A 24 -22.01 -2.24 -12.20
N LEU A 25 -21.62 -1.60 -11.10
CA LEU A 25 -22.54 -1.03 -10.11
C LEU A 25 -22.96 0.41 -10.44
N LYS A 26 -22.52 0.96 -11.58
CA LYS A 26 -22.75 2.36 -11.98
C LYS A 26 -22.18 3.35 -10.95
N LEU A 27 -21.09 2.99 -10.31
CA LEU A 27 -20.34 3.83 -9.38
C LEU A 27 -19.04 4.30 -10.04
N ASP A 28 -18.60 5.49 -9.71
CA ASP A 28 -17.25 5.93 -10.03
C ASP A 28 -16.30 5.57 -8.88
N LEU A 29 -15.25 4.86 -9.20
CA LEU A 29 -14.16 4.64 -8.28
C LEU A 29 -13.35 5.92 -8.16
N PHE A 30 -13.30 6.49 -6.96
CA PHE A 30 -12.79 7.83 -6.78
C PHE A 30 -11.36 7.85 -6.25
N TYR A 31 -11.15 7.43 -5.01
CA TYR A 31 -9.86 7.43 -4.36
C TYR A 31 -9.66 6.23 -3.46
N ASN A 32 -8.40 5.84 -3.31
CA ASN A 32 -7.94 4.98 -2.23
C ASN A 32 -7.33 5.83 -1.11
N CYS A 33 -7.69 5.52 0.12
CA CYS A 33 -7.17 6.15 1.33
C CYS A 33 -6.47 5.08 2.16
N LEU A 34 -5.18 5.23 2.43
CA LEU A 34 -4.39 4.31 3.24
C LEU A 34 -3.96 5.00 4.52
N LEU A 35 -4.48 4.54 5.66
CA LEU A 35 -4.00 4.96 6.97
C LEU A 35 -2.75 4.16 7.31
N LEU A 36 -1.65 4.83 7.58
CA LEU A 36 -0.38 4.22 7.97
C LEU A 36 -0.41 3.89 9.47
N MET A 37 -0.30 2.59 9.80
CA MET A 37 -0.36 2.09 11.18
C MET A 37 1.01 1.71 11.73
N THR A 38 2.04 1.69 10.88
CA THR A 38 3.42 1.38 11.24
C THR A 38 4.36 2.38 10.59
N LYS A 39 5.58 2.48 11.15
CA LYS A 39 6.62 3.41 10.72
C LYS A 39 7.85 2.67 10.21
N LYS A 40 8.26 2.99 8.98
CA LYS A 40 9.55 2.59 8.42
C LYS A 40 10.69 3.15 9.28
N GLY A 41 11.68 2.33 9.57
CA GLY A 41 12.79 2.64 10.48
C GLY A 41 12.53 2.28 11.95
N LYS A 42 11.28 2.00 12.34
CA LYS A 42 10.90 1.57 13.68
C LYS A 42 10.29 0.15 13.68
N ASP A 43 9.20 -0.03 12.96
CA ASP A 43 8.43 -1.28 12.95
C ASP A 43 8.91 -2.26 11.86
N TYR A 44 9.56 -1.76 10.82
CA TYR A 44 10.29 -2.48 9.79
C TYR A 44 11.37 -1.56 9.21
N ARG A 45 12.39 -2.10 8.52
CA ARG A 45 13.57 -1.33 8.11
C ARG A 45 13.64 -1.05 6.62
N SER A 46 13.31 -2.03 5.79
CA SER A 46 13.39 -1.92 4.32
C SER A 46 12.07 -2.26 3.65
N GLY A 47 11.94 -1.91 2.38
CA GLY A 47 10.69 -2.04 1.64
C GLY A 47 9.70 -0.91 1.95
N GLY A 48 8.43 -1.21 1.84
CA GLY A 48 7.35 -0.27 2.12
C GLY A 48 6.54 0.13 0.90
N GLY A 49 5.48 0.89 1.14
CA GLY A 49 4.57 1.32 0.10
C GLY A 49 5.18 2.35 -0.86
N PHE A 50 4.87 2.22 -2.12
CA PHE A 50 5.30 3.14 -3.16
C PHE A 50 4.18 3.45 -4.15
N VAL A 51 4.31 4.59 -4.81
CA VAL A 51 3.53 4.94 -6.01
C VAL A 51 4.49 5.25 -7.16
N ILE A 52 4.04 5.05 -8.39
CA ILE A 52 4.80 5.42 -9.58
C ILE A 52 4.10 6.59 -10.25
N LYS A 53 4.83 7.69 -10.42
CA LYS A 53 4.40 8.88 -11.14
C LYS A 53 5.52 9.33 -12.08
N ASP A 54 5.16 9.63 -13.32
CA ASP A 54 6.11 10.11 -14.35
C ASP A 54 7.36 9.21 -14.46
N ASN A 55 7.15 7.88 -14.48
CA ASN A 55 8.19 6.84 -14.50
C ASN A 55 9.15 6.86 -13.30
N LYS A 56 8.79 7.54 -12.20
CA LYS A 56 9.58 7.58 -10.97
C LYS A 56 8.86 6.86 -9.85
N VAL A 57 9.60 6.02 -9.13
CA VAL A 57 9.13 5.39 -7.89
C VAL A 57 9.23 6.40 -6.75
N ILE A 58 8.10 6.62 -6.08
CA ILE A 58 8.00 7.50 -4.91
C ILE A 58 7.75 6.63 -3.70
N ASP A 59 8.76 6.46 -2.85
CA ASP A 59 8.66 5.83 -1.53
C ASP A 59 8.12 6.88 -0.54
N TYR A 60 6.80 6.92 -0.38
CA TYR A 60 6.16 7.90 0.48
C TYR A 60 6.40 7.63 1.98
N GLU A 61 6.77 6.41 2.35
CA GLU A 61 6.97 6.03 3.75
C GLU A 61 8.31 6.55 4.32
N LYS A 62 9.20 7.08 3.48
CA LYS A 62 10.37 7.84 3.95
C LYS A 62 10.00 9.10 4.72
N PHE A 63 8.85 9.71 4.40
CA PHE A 63 8.43 11.00 4.93
C PHE A 63 7.23 10.87 5.88
N ALA A 64 6.44 9.82 5.71
CA ALA A 64 5.20 9.63 6.42
C ALA A 64 5.41 9.19 7.88
N LYS A 65 4.39 9.47 8.70
CA LYS A 65 4.32 9.08 10.11
C LYS A 65 3.14 8.15 10.35
N VAL A 66 3.15 7.43 11.46
CA VAL A 66 1.97 6.69 11.93
C VAL A 66 0.81 7.66 12.11
N GLY A 67 -0.35 7.31 11.56
CA GLY A 67 -1.54 8.15 11.56
C GLY A 67 -1.71 9.02 10.30
N ASP A 68 -0.68 9.17 9.47
CA ASP A 68 -0.83 9.84 8.19
C ASP A 68 -1.71 9.02 7.24
N VAL A 69 -2.46 9.73 6.41
CA VAL A 69 -3.32 9.13 5.38
C VAL A 69 -2.77 9.47 4.00
N LEU A 70 -2.40 8.44 3.26
CA LEU A 70 -2.09 8.57 1.84
C LEU A 70 -3.38 8.48 1.03
N ILE A 71 -3.61 9.47 0.16
CA ILE A 71 -4.74 9.48 -0.77
C ILE A 71 -4.22 9.45 -2.20
N TYR A 72 -4.68 8.51 -3.01
CA TYR A 72 -4.32 8.44 -4.41
C TYR A 72 -5.48 7.94 -5.27
N ASN A 73 -5.42 8.31 -6.56
CA ASN A 73 -6.40 7.87 -7.55
C ASN A 73 -6.19 6.37 -7.85
N SER A 74 -7.28 5.63 -8.00
CA SER A 74 -7.27 4.18 -8.28
C SER A 74 -6.52 3.78 -9.56
N LYS A 75 -6.31 4.72 -10.48
CA LYS A 75 -5.51 4.50 -11.69
C LYS A 75 -4.01 4.68 -11.48
N THR A 76 -3.60 5.15 -10.30
CA THR A 76 -2.19 5.30 -9.93
C THR A 76 -1.55 3.93 -9.81
N LEU A 77 -0.42 3.74 -10.48
CA LEU A 77 0.38 2.53 -10.33
C LEU A 77 1.04 2.56 -8.95
N HIS A 78 0.80 1.53 -8.15
CA HIS A 78 1.26 1.47 -6.76
C HIS A 78 1.55 0.03 -6.34
N GLY A 79 2.22 -0.14 -5.20
CA GLY A 79 2.54 -1.44 -4.65
C GLY A 79 3.25 -1.33 -3.30
N VAL A 80 3.82 -2.44 -2.85
CA VAL A 80 4.62 -2.54 -1.63
C VAL A 80 5.88 -3.32 -1.95
N LEU A 81 7.04 -2.71 -1.78
CA LEU A 81 8.34 -3.37 -1.88
C LEU A 81 8.51 -4.35 -0.71
N ASP A 82 9.30 -5.39 -0.93
CA ASP A 82 9.53 -6.47 0.03
C ASP A 82 9.94 -5.95 1.41
N ILE A 83 9.13 -6.25 2.42
CA ILE A 83 9.37 -5.82 3.79
C ILE A 83 10.47 -6.68 4.40
N ASP A 84 11.62 -6.05 4.71
CA ASP A 84 12.77 -6.70 5.38
C ASP A 84 13.10 -8.08 4.79
N ASN A 85 13.33 -8.12 3.48
CA ASN A 85 13.60 -9.35 2.73
C ASN A 85 14.94 -10.02 3.08
N ASN A 86 15.78 -9.36 3.88
CA ASN A 86 17.01 -9.91 4.44
C ASN A 86 16.79 -10.75 5.71
N ILE A 87 15.54 -10.82 6.19
CA ILE A 87 15.14 -11.64 7.34
C ILE A 87 14.49 -12.93 6.82
N PHE A 88 14.75 -14.04 7.48
CA PHE A 88 14.12 -15.32 7.12
C PHE A 88 12.59 -15.23 7.27
N PRO A 89 11.81 -15.70 6.28
CA PRO A 89 10.35 -15.67 6.34
C PRO A 89 9.80 -16.49 7.52
N ASP A 90 8.91 -15.89 8.29
CA ASP A 90 8.14 -16.55 9.34
C ASP A 90 6.65 -16.24 9.15
N ILE A 91 5.88 -17.25 8.75
CA ILE A 91 4.45 -17.12 8.49
C ILE A 91 3.61 -16.77 9.74
N LYS A 92 4.17 -16.98 10.94
CA LYS A 92 3.51 -16.65 12.21
C LYS A 92 3.89 -15.26 12.73
N THR A 93 4.80 -14.56 12.06
CA THR A 93 5.23 -13.25 12.53
C THR A 93 4.08 -12.25 12.52
N LYS A 94 4.00 -11.46 13.59
CA LYS A 94 3.12 -10.30 13.68
C LYS A 94 3.88 -8.99 13.42
N LYS A 95 5.18 -9.08 13.14
CA LYS A 95 6.03 -7.93 12.82
C LYS A 95 5.94 -7.62 11.33
N GLY A 96 6.08 -6.35 10.99
CA GLY A 96 6.05 -5.89 9.61
C GLY A 96 5.24 -4.61 9.44
N ARG A 97 4.80 -4.38 8.23
CA ARG A 97 4.05 -3.21 7.82
C ARG A 97 2.54 -3.44 7.94
N TYR A 98 1.85 -2.52 8.60
CA TYR A 98 0.39 -2.52 8.73
C TYR A 98 -0.22 -1.25 8.15
N ILE A 99 -1.31 -1.42 7.42
CA ILE A 99 -2.17 -0.33 6.96
C ILE A 99 -3.64 -0.69 7.14
N ALA A 100 -4.47 0.33 7.27
CA ALA A 100 -5.91 0.23 7.02
C ALA A 100 -6.22 0.91 5.68
N ALA A 101 -6.97 0.24 4.81
CA ALA A 101 -7.30 0.74 3.49
C ALA A 101 -8.81 0.94 3.35
N VAL A 102 -9.21 2.09 2.80
CA VAL A 102 -10.60 2.41 2.45
C VAL A 102 -10.62 2.90 1.02
N THR A 103 -11.53 2.34 0.23
CA THR A 103 -11.77 2.80 -1.15
C THR A 103 -13.07 3.60 -1.20
N LEU A 104 -12.98 4.83 -1.69
CA LEU A 104 -14.11 5.73 -1.83
C LEU A 104 -14.70 5.62 -3.23
N PHE A 105 -16.02 5.50 -3.30
CA PHE A 105 -16.80 5.49 -4.53
C PHE A 105 -17.71 6.70 -4.57
N LYS A 106 -17.95 7.21 -5.78
CA LYS A 106 -18.94 8.23 -6.06
C LYS A 106 -20.14 7.61 -6.75
N TRP A 107 -21.30 7.97 -6.26
CA TRP A 107 -22.59 7.57 -6.86
C TRP A 107 -22.86 8.36 -8.15
#